data_d42f33f3daa6574a01b47ba6669fb363
#
_entry.id   d42f33f3daa6574a01b47ba6669fb363
#
_cell.length_a   1.000
_cell.length_b   1.000
_cell.length_c   1.000
_cell.angle_alpha   90.00
_cell.angle_beta   90.00
_cell.angle_gamma   90.00
#
_symmetry.space_group_name_H-M   'P 1'
#
loop_
_entity.id
_entity.type
_entity.pdbx_description
1 polymer ?
#
loop_
_entity_poly.entity_id
_entity_poly.type
_entity_poly.pdbx_seq_one_letter_code
_entity_poly.pdbx_strand_id
1 'polypeptide(L)'
;MSVLLMTVWLTGCVQEELGSTPSPAGNGIRFTLTVPDVNLPSVSSRTMTGTGTAKKEDEIETVDILVFDMSKTPAVYLEWVSATGVTQDLADNSTVSFSAVLSPTTASTCIVVVANKELDNIVSGFMKGTTTKVEAMEKMLHTQTGKWLADGSTTDGYTRIPMYGEKVISKITPSMDPITGINMKRMLARIDIRNNSATSNFTVEEVYLANYNTTGYIAP
;
A
#
# COMPACT_ATOMS: atom_id res chain seq x y z
N MET A 1 -51.21 22.71 -51.71
CA MET A 1 -51.16 22.10 -50.37
C MET A 1 -49.74 21.60 -50.15
N SER A 2 -48.95 22.40 -49.44
CA SER A 2 -47.54 22.09 -49.18
C SER A 2 -47.38 21.68 -47.72
N VAL A 3 -46.97 20.42 -47.48
CA VAL A 3 -46.79 19.90 -46.14
C VAL A 3 -45.33 20.16 -45.73
N LEU A 4 -45.18 20.99 -44.74
CA LEU A 4 -43.88 21.36 -44.15
C LEU A 4 -43.50 20.31 -43.10
N LEU A 5 -42.47 19.51 -43.40
CA LEU A 5 -41.93 18.50 -42.47
C LEU A 5 -40.94 19.18 -41.54
N MET A 6 -41.29 19.33 -40.27
CA MET A 6 -40.46 19.92 -39.22
C MET A 6 -39.67 18.82 -38.53
N THR A 7 -38.36 18.69 -38.83
CA THR A 7 -37.46 17.77 -38.17
C THR A 7 -36.95 18.41 -36.87
N VAL A 8 -37.34 17.83 -35.73
CA VAL A 8 -36.83 18.22 -34.41
C VAL A 8 -35.52 17.46 -34.15
N TRP A 9 -34.42 18.18 -34.04
CA TRP A 9 -33.13 17.66 -33.57
C TRP A 9 -33.15 17.68 -32.06
N LEU A 10 -33.24 16.49 -31.44
CA LEU A 10 -32.97 16.31 -30.01
C LEU A 10 -31.46 16.19 -29.83
N THR A 11 -30.84 17.28 -29.38
CA THR A 11 -29.46 17.22 -28.84
C THR A 11 -29.50 16.59 -27.45
N GLY A 12 -29.31 15.27 -27.38
CA GLY A 12 -29.06 14.61 -26.12
C GLY A 12 -27.72 15.06 -25.56
N CYS A 13 -27.73 15.70 -24.38
CA CYS A 13 -26.50 15.87 -23.57
C CYS A 13 -26.00 14.48 -23.22
N VAL A 14 -24.89 14.10 -23.82
CA VAL A 14 -24.09 13.00 -23.34
C VAL A 14 -23.44 13.49 -22.05
N GLN A 15 -23.97 13.06 -20.93
CA GLN A 15 -23.31 13.19 -19.64
C GLN A 15 -22.08 12.29 -19.70
N GLU A 16 -20.90 12.90 -19.85
CA GLU A 16 -19.65 12.16 -19.67
C GLU A 16 -19.65 11.67 -18.23
N GLU A 17 -19.90 10.38 -18.05
CA GLU A 17 -19.58 9.71 -16.80
C GLU A 17 -18.07 9.84 -16.58
N LEU A 18 -17.69 10.67 -15.61
CA LEU A 18 -16.36 10.68 -15.05
C LEU A 18 -15.98 9.23 -14.74
N GLY A 19 -15.00 8.75 -15.50
CA GLY A 19 -14.31 7.48 -15.42
C GLY A 19 -14.78 6.52 -14.35
N SER A 20 -15.71 5.63 -14.68
CA SER A 20 -15.91 4.43 -13.91
C SER A 20 -14.60 3.63 -13.96
N THR A 21 -13.87 3.63 -12.87
CA THR A 21 -12.80 2.65 -12.65
C THR A 21 -13.36 1.27 -13.01
N PRO A 22 -12.68 0.47 -13.84
CA PRO A 22 -13.18 -0.82 -14.29
C PRO A 22 -13.60 -1.64 -13.06
N SER A 23 -14.88 -2.03 -13.05
CA SER A 23 -15.38 -2.96 -12.03
C SER A 23 -14.63 -4.26 -12.21
N PRO A 24 -13.96 -4.80 -11.17
CA PRO A 24 -13.33 -6.10 -11.30
C PRO A 24 -14.43 -7.11 -11.69
N ALA A 25 -14.17 -7.87 -12.74
CA ALA A 25 -15.01 -8.97 -13.14
C ALA A 25 -14.94 -10.06 -12.07
N GLY A 26 -15.88 -10.05 -11.12
CA GLY A 26 -15.95 -11.01 -10.03
C GLY A 26 -16.40 -10.37 -8.71
N ASN A 27 -16.83 -11.18 -7.77
CA ASN A 27 -17.32 -10.80 -6.42
C ASN A 27 -16.20 -10.24 -5.49
N GLY A 28 -15.25 -9.48 -6.03
CA GLY A 28 -14.14 -8.92 -5.27
C GLY A 28 -14.55 -7.70 -4.45
N ILE A 29 -14.05 -7.62 -3.23
CA ILE A 29 -14.14 -6.43 -2.37
C ILE A 29 -13.07 -5.44 -2.83
N ARG A 30 -13.46 -4.18 -2.97
CA ARG A 30 -12.52 -3.09 -3.27
C ARG A 30 -11.89 -2.57 -2.00
N PHE A 31 -10.63 -2.22 -2.12
CA PHE A 31 -9.85 -1.61 -1.05
C PHE A 31 -9.23 -0.30 -1.53
N THR A 32 -9.13 0.63 -0.60
CA THR A 32 -8.33 1.84 -0.79
C THR A 32 -7.40 2.01 0.39
N LEU A 33 -6.11 2.06 0.12
CA LEU A 33 -5.06 2.31 1.10
C LEU A 33 -4.61 3.76 1.02
N THR A 34 -4.16 4.27 2.15
CA THR A 34 -3.43 5.53 2.20
C THR A 34 -2.01 5.26 2.66
N VAL A 35 -1.06 5.63 1.82
CA VAL A 35 0.36 5.67 2.20
C VAL A 35 0.61 7.06 2.76
N PRO A 36 0.89 7.22 4.06
CA PRO A 36 1.10 8.54 4.61
C PRO A 36 2.23 9.24 3.86
N ASP A 37 1.93 10.38 3.27
CA ASP A 37 2.97 11.27 2.81
C ASP A 37 3.81 11.65 4.04
N VAL A 38 5.11 11.55 3.91
CA VAL A 38 6.02 12.02 4.96
C VAL A 38 5.98 13.54 4.93
N ASN A 39 4.89 14.12 5.44
CA ASN A 39 4.80 15.55 5.70
C ASN A 39 5.79 15.90 6.82
N LEU A 40 7.04 16.04 6.44
CA LEU A 40 7.96 16.82 7.27
C LEU A 40 7.48 18.28 7.23
N PRO A 41 7.46 18.98 8.38
CA PRO A 41 7.14 20.39 8.39
C PRO A 41 7.95 21.08 7.30
N SER A 42 7.31 21.96 6.57
CA SER A 42 7.78 22.65 5.36
C SER A 42 9.16 23.29 5.53
N VAL A 43 10.19 22.51 5.44
CA VAL A 43 11.51 22.96 5.06
C VAL A 43 11.53 22.80 3.55
N SER A 44 11.31 23.91 2.87
CA SER A 44 11.40 24.01 1.42
C SER A 44 12.67 23.32 0.93
N SER A 45 12.49 22.37 0.03
CA SER A 45 13.53 21.58 -0.61
C SER A 45 13.74 20.18 -0.02
N ARG A 46 12.80 19.31 -0.31
CA ARG A 46 13.10 17.90 -0.51
C ARG A 46 13.54 17.68 -1.94
N THR A 47 14.54 18.37 -2.33
CA THR A 47 15.25 17.97 -3.51
C THR A 47 16.17 16.85 -3.08
N MET A 48 15.72 15.62 -3.17
CA MET A 48 16.65 14.61 -3.59
C MET A 48 17.22 15.13 -4.90
N THR A 49 18.48 15.52 -4.91
CA THR A 49 19.23 15.85 -6.12
C THR A 49 19.50 14.55 -6.87
N GLY A 50 18.44 13.92 -7.30
CA GLY A 50 18.39 12.90 -8.32
C GLY A 50 17.36 13.41 -9.32
N THR A 51 17.82 13.80 -10.46
CA THR A 51 17.02 14.22 -11.59
C THR A 51 15.97 13.18 -11.90
N GLY A 52 14.71 13.48 -11.54
CA GLY A 52 13.55 12.75 -12.04
C GLY A 52 13.25 11.44 -11.34
N THR A 53 12.05 11.27 -10.90
CA THR A 53 11.41 10.08 -10.30
C THR A 53 11.65 9.85 -8.80
N ALA A 54 11.69 10.90 -8.05
CA ALA A 54 11.66 10.82 -6.61
C ALA A 54 10.25 10.47 -6.13
N LYS A 55 9.94 9.24 -5.90
CA LYS A 55 8.81 8.80 -5.04
C LYS A 55 8.65 7.28 -5.03
N LYS A 56 9.71 6.54 -5.32
CA LYS A 56 9.67 5.09 -5.23
C LYS A 56 9.61 4.56 -3.80
N GLU A 57 9.92 5.40 -2.82
CA GLU A 57 9.74 5.04 -1.40
C GLU A 57 8.27 4.80 -1.02
N ASP A 58 7.35 5.37 -1.80
CA ASP A 58 5.92 5.26 -1.61
C ASP A 58 5.27 4.24 -2.56
N GLU A 59 6.04 3.67 -3.48
CA GLU A 59 5.54 2.79 -4.52
C GLU A 59 5.07 1.45 -3.93
N ILE A 60 3.83 1.08 -4.26
CA ILE A 60 3.24 -0.22 -3.96
C ILE A 60 2.98 -0.96 -5.26
N GLU A 61 3.60 -2.14 -5.41
CA GLU A 61 3.43 -3.01 -6.57
C GLU A 61 2.58 -4.24 -6.24
N THR A 62 2.86 -4.84 -5.09
CA THR A 62 2.18 -6.05 -4.64
C THR A 62 1.50 -5.81 -3.31
N VAL A 63 0.35 -6.44 -3.15
CA VAL A 63 -0.44 -6.35 -1.91
C VAL A 63 -0.96 -7.74 -1.58
N ASP A 64 -0.70 -8.16 -0.35
CA ASP A 64 -1.26 -9.36 0.25
C ASP A 64 -2.14 -9.00 1.44
N ILE A 65 -3.20 -9.79 1.63
CA ILE A 65 -4.20 -9.57 2.66
C ILE A 65 -4.27 -10.81 3.53
N LEU A 66 -4.15 -10.61 4.85
CA LEU A 66 -4.43 -11.65 5.84
C LEU A 66 -5.67 -11.27 6.63
N VAL A 67 -6.48 -12.25 6.90
CA VAL A 67 -7.75 -12.10 7.61
C VAL A 67 -7.70 -12.86 8.92
N PHE A 68 -8.08 -12.18 10.02
CA PHE A 68 -8.09 -12.76 11.36
C PHE A 68 -9.45 -12.60 12.04
N ASP A 69 -9.91 -13.66 12.69
CA ASP A 69 -11.12 -13.66 13.52
C ASP A 69 -10.84 -12.98 14.87
N MET A 70 -11.45 -11.82 15.08
CA MET A 70 -11.34 -11.04 16.32
C MET A 70 -12.31 -11.48 17.42
N SER A 71 -13.21 -12.42 17.13
CA SER A 71 -14.09 -13.00 18.18
C SER A 71 -13.34 -13.98 19.08
N LYS A 72 -12.14 -14.37 18.73
CA LYS A 72 -11.24 -15.21 19.50
C LYS A 72 -10.21 -14.37 20.26
N THR A 73 -9.76 -14.88 21.38
CA THR A 73 -8.70 -14.26 22.18
C THR A 73 -7.65 -15.32 22.52
N PRO A 74 -6.47 -15.25 21.90
CA PRO A 74 -6.03 -14.29 20.86
C PRO A 74 -6.76 -14.47 19.53
N ALA A 75 -6.77 -13.42 18.71
CA ALA A 75 -7.29 -13.46 17.34
C ALA A 75 -6.57 -14.50 16.50
N VAL A 76 -7.31 -15.25 15.66
CA VAL A 76 -6.79 -16.37 14.88
C VAL A 76 -6.91 -16.15 13.38
N TYR A 77 -5.94 -16.68 12.66
CA TYR A 77 -5.86 -16.64 11.20
C TYR A 77 -7.03 -17.34 10.52
N LEU A 78 -7.61 -16.72 9.51
CA LEU A 78 -8.68 -17.30 8.70
C LEU A 78 -8.24 -17.61 7.27
N GLU A 79 -7.67 -16.65 6.58
CA GLU A 79 -7.23 -16.79 5.19
C GLU A 79 -6.19 -15.76 4.79
N TRP A 80 -5.52 -16.03 3.69
CA TRP A 80 -4.64 -15.14 2.96
C TRP A 80 -5.07 -15.05 1.50
N VAL A 81 -5.00 -13.86 0.94
CA VAL A 81 -5.36 -13.60 -0.46
C VAL A 81 -4.42 -12.55 -1.03
N SER A 82 -3.85 -12.82 -2.21
CA SER A 82 -3.14 -11.79 -2.98
C SER A 82 -4.13 -10.89 -3.70
N ALA A 83 -3.88 -9.58 -3.65
CA ALA A 83 -4.69 -8.58 -4.32
C ALA A 83 -4.50 -8.59 -5.84
N THR A 84 -5.50 -8.12 -6.55
CA THR A 84 -5.49 -7.95 -8.00
C THR A 84 -5.80 -6.49 -8.36
N GLY A 85 -5.29 -6.03 -9.52
CA GLY A 85 -5.57 -4.70 -10.02
C GLY A 85 -5.02 -3.59 -9.10
N VAL A 86 -3.82 -3.80 -8.55
CA VAL A 86 -3.15 -2.78 -7.74
C VAL A 86 -2.83 -1.58 -8.63
N THR A 87 -3.39 -0.43 -8.27
CA THR A 87 -3.18 0.84 -8.97
C THR A 87 -2.88 1.93 -7.96
N GLN A 88 -1.90 2.76 -8.24
CA GLN A 88 -1.50 3.88 -7.40
C GLN A 88 -1.75 5.19 -8.13
N ASP A 89 -2.28 6.19 -7.44
CA ASP A 89 -2.43 7.52 -8.01
C ASP A 89 -1.04 8.13 -8.24
N LEU A 90 -0.74 8.39 -9.51
CA LEU A 90 0.55 8.94 -9.92
C LEU A 90 0.68 10.43 -9.57
N ALA A 91 -0.42 11.12 -9.28
CA ALA A 91 -0.40 12.55 -8.95
C ALA A 91 0.08 12.79 -7.52
N ASP A 92 -0.38 12.00 -6.56
CA ASP A 92 0.00 12.16 -5.16
C ASP A 92 0.74 10.96 -4.56
N ASN A 93 0.71 9.79 -5.22
CA ASN A 93 1.29 8.52 -4.75
C ASN A 93 0.82 8.06 -3.35
N SER A 94 -0.14 8.77 -2.77
CA SER A 94 -0.60 8.51 -1.40
C SER A 94 -1.76 7.53 -1.37
N THR A 95 -2.48 7.39 -2.48
CA THR A 95 -3.67 6.54 -2.57
C THR A 95 -3.41 5.35 -3.48
N VAL A 96 -3.65 4.15 -2.96
CA VAL A 96 -3.55 2.89 -3.69
C VAL A 96 -4.87 2.17 -3.64
N SER A 97 -5.37 1.74 -4.80
CA SER A 97 -6.60 0.98 -4.95
C SER A 97 -6.31 -0.42 -5.48
N PHE A 98 -7.03 -1.41 -4.98
CA PHE A 98 -6.95 -2.79 -5.43
C PHE A 98 -8.24 -3.56 -5.11
N SER A 99 -8.32 -4.79 -5.56
CA SER A 99 -9.43 -5.69 -5.28
C SER A 99 -8.92 -7.03 -4.74
N ALA A 100 -9.72 -7.64 -3.85
CA ALA A 100 -9.47 -8.98 -3.37
C ALA A 100 -10.79 -9.73 -3.15
N VAL A 101 -10.77 -11.04 -3.36
CA VAL A 101 -11.92 -11.92 -3.09
C VAL A 101 -11.72 -12.54 -1.72
N LEU A 102 -12.43 -12.06 -0.72
CA LEU A 102 -12.36 -12.56 0.65
C LEU A 102 -13.58 -13.42 0.97
N SER A 103 -13.36 -14.42 1.81
CA SER A 103 -14.45 -15.26 2.33
C SER A 103 -15.35 -14.47 3.28
N PRO A 104 -16.69 -14.60 3.18
CA PRO A 104 -17.59 -13.95 4.12
C PRO A 104 -17.32 -14.38 5.56
N THR A 105 -17.45 -13.44 6.50
CA THR A 105 -17.35 -13.70 7.93
C THR A 105 -18.63 -13.25 8.64
N THR A 106 -18.92 -13.84 9.79
CA THR A 106 -20.06 -13.47 10.63
C THR A 106 -19.66 -12.71 11.88
N ALA A 107 -18.38 -12.68 12.18
CA ALA A 107 -17.81 -12.05 13.37
C ALA A 107 -16.88 -10.89 13.01
N SER A 108 -16.52 -10.09 14.00
CA SER A 108 -15.53 -9.04 13.87
C SER A 108 -14.21 -9.60 13.35
N THR A 109 -13.64 -8.92 12.38
CA THR A 109 -12.53 -9.41 11.57
C THR A 109 -11.47 -8.32 11.47
N CYS A 110 -10.20 -8.68 11.70
CA CYS A 110 -9.06 -7.82 11.42
C CYS A 110 -8.51 -8.17 10.03
N ILE A 111 -8.46 -7.17 9.18
CA ILE A 111 -7.80 -7.23 7.88
C ILE A 111 -6.41 -6.62 8.05
N VAL A 112 -5.40 -7.43 7.79
CA VAL A 112 -4.00 -7.01 7.74
C VAL A 112 -3.59 -6.94 6.28
N VAL A 113 -3.01 -5.82 5.89
CA VAL A 113 -2.51 -5.58 4.54
C VAL A 113 -1.00 -5.46 4.58
N VAL A 114 -0.33 -6.25 3.78
CA VAL A 114 1.12 -6.23 3.62
C VAL A 114 1.44 -5.90 2.16
N ALA A 115 2.22 -4.87 1.94
CA ALA A 115 2.63 -4.45 0.61
C ALA A 115 4.13 -4.72 0.37
N ASN A 116 4.48 -4.98 -0.88
CA ASN A 116 5.85 -5.17 -1.35
C ASN A 116 6.62 -6.29 -0.63
N LYS A 117 5.91 -7.34 -0.23
CA LYS A 117 6.50 -8.53 0.38
C LYS A 117 5.73 -9.77 -0.06
N GLU A 118 6.42 -10.72 -0.63
CA GLU A 118 5.86 -12.04 -0.92
C GLU A 118 5.63 -12.82 0.37
N LEU A 119 4.40 -13.27 0.58
CA LEU A 119 4.00 -13.98 1.79
C LEU A 119 3.82 -15.48 1.60
N ASP A 120 3.84 -16.01 0.39
CA ASP A 120 3.59 -17.44 0.06
C ASP A 120 4.29 -18.41 1.00
N ASN A 121 5.61 -18.23 1.17
CA ASN A 121 6.42 -19.12 2.01
C ASN A 121 6.11 -18.94 3.51
N ILE A 122 5.65 -17.78 3.93
CA ILE A 122 5.33 -17.46 5.33
C ILE A 122 3.98 -18.10 5.68
N VAL A 123 2.98 -17.80 4.85
CA VAL A 123 1.58 -18.24 5.09
C VAL A 123 1.37 -19.73 4.89
N SER A 124 2.25 -20.41 4.13
CA SER A 124 2.20 -21.87 3.95
C SER A 124 2.28 -22.64 5.27
N GLY A 125 2.85 -22.03 6.31
CA GLY A 125 2.92 -22.59 7.66
C GLY A 125 1.75 -22.20 8.57
N PHE A 126 0.77 -21.41 8.09
CA PHE A 126 -0.35 -20.96 8.92
C PHE A 126 -1.51 -21.94 8.87
N MET A 127 -2.10 -22.21 10.03
CA MET A 127 -3.26 -23.09 10.17
C MET A 127 -4.50 -22.23 10.48
N LYS A 128 -5.51 -22.32 9.62
CA LYS A 128 -6.79 -21.66 9.79
C LYS A 128 -7.42 -22.01 11.14
N GLY A 129 -7.86 -20.98 11.87
CA GLY A 129 -8.50 -21.12 13.18
C GLY A 129 -7.55 -21.49 14.34
N THR A 130 -6.24 -21.61 14.07
CA THR A 130 -5.23 -22.01 15.06
C THR A 130 -4.09 -21.01 15.17
N THR A 131 -3.43 -20.69 14.06
CA THR A 131 -2.33 -19.71 14.07
C THR A 131 -2.86 -18.37 14.57
N THR A 132 -2.28 -17.86 15.62
CA THR A 132 -2.69 -16.57 16.18
C THR A 132 -2.16 -15.40 15.36
N LYS A 133 -2.82 -14.24 15.48
CA LYS A 133 -2.33 -13.03 14.83
C LYS A 133 -0.92 -12.68 15.28
N VAL A 134 -0.61 -12.83 16.55
CA VAL A 134 0.73 -12.56 17.12
C VAL A 134 1.78 -13.45 16.45
N GLU A 135 1.57 -14.76 16.44
CA GLU A 135 2.49 -15.72 15.79
C GLU A 135 2.67 -15.41 14.29
N ALA A 136 1.60 -14.99 13.61
CA ALA A 136 1.67 -14.60 12.21
C ALA A 136 2.52 -13.34 12.01
N MET A 137 2.34 -12.31 12.85
CA MET A 137 3.12 -11.06 12.76
C MET A 137 4.59 -11.29 13.11
N GLU A 138 4.91 -12.14 14.07
CA GLU A 138 6.28 -12.50 14.42
C GLU A 138 7.05 -13.19 13.27
N LYS A 139 6.35 -13.83 12.35
CA LYS A 139 6.95 -14.43 11.15
C LYS A 139 7.12 -13.46 9.99
N MET A 140 6.58 -12.25 10.07
CA MET A 140 6.69 -11.24 9.02
C MET A 140 8.02 -10.49 9.13
N LEU A 141 9.09 -11.19 8.84
CA LEU A 141 10.45 -10.67 8.83
C LEU A 141 10.89 -10.30 7.41
N HIS A 142 11.64 -9.23 7.31
CA HIS A 142 12.39 -8.88 6.11
C HIS A 142 13.87 -8.81 6.46
N THR A 143 14.68 -9.47 5.65
CA THR A 143 16.14 -9.39 5.73
C THR A 143 16.63 -8.72 4.46
N GLN A 144 17.34 -7.60 4.61
CA GLN A 144 17.94 -6.86 3.51
C GLN A 144 19.38 -7.33 3.30
N THR A 145 19.66 -7.72 2.07
CA THR A 145 21.03 -8.03 1.62
C THR A 145 21.55 -6.88 0.78
N GLY A 146 22.62 -6.24 1.22
CA GLY A 146 23.20 -5.09 0.55
C GLY A 146 22.53 -3.76 0.87
N LYS A 147 22.79 -2.76 0.05
CA LYS A 147 22.25 -1.41 0.22
C LYS A 147 20.78 -1.36 -0.18
N TRP A 148 19.99 -0.61 0.55
CA TRP A 148 18.64 -0.27 0.16
C TRP A 148 18.70 0.89 -0.85
N LEU A 149 18.35 0.62 -2.09
CA LEU A 149 18.37 1.62 -3.16
C LEU A 149 16.93 2.09 -3.40
N ALA A 150 16.61 3.28 -2.90
CA ALA A 150 15.28 3.87 -3.02
C ALA A 150 15.13 4.81 -4.23
N ASP A 151 16.22 5.16 -4.90
CA ASP A 151 16.21 6.16 -5.97
C ASP A 151 15.77 5.62 -7.33
N GLY A 152 15.76 4.30 -7.52
CA GLY A 152 15.36 3.65 -8.76
C GLY A 152 16.14 4.12 -9.99
N SER A 153 17.28 4.81 -9.78
CA SER A 153 18.12 5.34 -10.87
C SER A 153 18.94 4.26 -11.55
N THR A 154 19.05 3.10 -10.93
CA THR A 154 19.78 1.95 -11.48
C THR A 154 18.81 0.80 -11.72
N THR A 155 19.01 0.09 -12.83
CA THR A 155 18.34 -1.18 -13.13
C THR A 155 18.70 -2.28 -12.13
N ASP A 156 19.72 -2.05 -11.33
CA ASP A 156 20.28 -3.04 -10.42
C ASP A 156 19.94 -2.70 -8.99
N GLY A 157 18.93 -3.38 -8.43
CA GLY A 157 18.78 -3.50 -6.99
C GLY A 157 17.80 -2.56 -6.31
N TYR A 158 16.91 -1.87 -7.05
CA TYR A 158 15.79 -1.20 -6.40
C TYR A 158 14.86 -2.25 -5.75
N THR A 159 14.74 -2.15 -4.44
CA THR A 159 13.80 -2.98 -3.66
C THR A 159 12.74 -2.06 -3.07
N ARG A 160 11.48 -2.31 -3.38
CA ARG A 160 10.36 -1.58 -2.79
C ARG A 160 10.29 -1.82 -1.31
N ILE A 161 9.95 -0.78 -0.56
CA ILE A 161 9.88 -0.86 0.90
C ILE A 161 8.66 -1.68 1.30
N PRO A 162 8.83 -2.75 2.10
CA PRO A 162 7.71 -3.44 2.69
C PRO A 162 6.91 -2.51 3.60
N MET A 163 5.58 -2.61 3.52
CA MET A 163 4.66 -1.79 4.30
C MET A 163 3.58 -2.65 4.94
N TYR A 164 3.07 -2.18 6.04
CA TYR A 164 2.03 -2.83 6.82
C TYR A 164 0.91 -1.86 7.16
N GLY A 165 -0.32 -2.35 7.10
CA GLY A 165 -1.50 -1.65 7.59
C GLY A 165 -2.56 -2.62 8.06
N GLU A 166 -3.45 -2.17 8.95
CA GLU A 166 -4.55 -3.01 9.40
C GLU A 166 -5.82 -2.22 9.65
N LYS A 167 -6.94 -2.93 9.58
CA LYS A 167 -8.26 -2.40 9.92
C LYS A 167 -9.15 -3.49 10.48
N VAL A 168 -9.83 -3.17 11.56
CA VAL A 168 -10.88 -4.02 12.12
C VAL A 168 -12.23 -3.61 11.53
N ILE A 169 -12.98 -4.59 11.05
CA ILE A 169 -14.33 -4.43 10.52
C ILE A 169 -15.29 -5.38 11.24
N SER A 170 -16.58 -5.10 11.22
CA SER A 170 -17.58 -5.92 11.94
C SER A 170 -17.77 -7.31 11.32
N LYS A 171 -17.70 -7.40 9.99
CA LYS A 171 -17.84 -8.64 9.22
C LYS A 171 -17.48 -8.40 7.76
N ILE A 172 -17.18 -9.48 7.02
CA ILE A 172 -17.02 -9.46 5.57
C ILE A 172 -18.30 -9.98 4.92
N THR A 173 -18.85 -9.21 3.97
CA THR A 173 -20.01 -9.59 3.17
C THR A 173 -19.73 -9.38 1.69
N PRO A 174 -20.30 -10.20 0.77
CA PRO A 174 -20.02 -10.10 -0.67
C PRO A 174 -20.38 -8.74 -1.30
N SER A 175 -21.33 -8.01 -0.69
CA SER A 175 -21.83 -6.74 -1.20
C SER A 175 -21.49 -5.55 -0.30
N MET A 176 -20.41 -5.66 0.48
CA MET A 176 -20.01 -4.56 1.36
C MET A 176 -19.42 -3.39 0.57
N ASP A 177 -19.51 -2.20 1.14
CA ASP A 177 -18.85 -1.01 0.61
C ASP A 177 -17.32 -1.22 0.58
N PRO A 178 -16.61 -0.48 -0.30
CA PRO A 178 -15.17 -0.50 -0.34
C PRO A 178 -14.53 -0.29 1.04
N ILE A 179 -13.55 -1.10 1.37
CA ILE A 179 -12.80 -0.93 2.62
C ILE A 179 -11.77 0.16 2.42
N THR A 180 -11.95 1.27 3.12
CA THR A 180 -11.11 2.46 3.03
C THR A 180 -10.44 2.77 4.37
N GLY A 181 -9.52 3.74 4.38
CA GLY A 181 -8.89 4.23 5.61
C GLY A 181 -7.94 3.23 6.27
N ILE A 182 -7.25 2.41 5.47
CA ILE A 182 -6.11 1.62 5.93
C ILE A 182 -4.85 2.45 5.72
N ASN A 183 -4.25 2.87 6.81
CA ASN A 183 -3.02 3.65 6.80
C ASN A 183 -1.81 2.71 6.80
N MET A 184 -1.01 2.75 5.74
CA MET A 184 0.18 1.94 5.61
C MET A 184 1.35 2.56 6.37
N LYS A 185 2.12 1.72 7.03
CA LYS A 185 3.37 2.10 7.72
C LYS A 185 4.53 1.43 6.99
N ARG A 186 5.55 2.21 6.68
CA ARG A 186 6.80 1.67 6.11
C ARG A 186 7.62 0.95 7.17
N MET A 187 8.24 -0.14 6.78
CA MET A 187 9.17 -0.87 7.65
C MET A 187 10.43 -0.06 7.97
N LEU A 188 10.79 0.88 7.11
CA LEU A 188 12.02 1.66 7.20
C LEU A 188 11.75 3.09 7.66
N ALA A 189 12.72 3.63 8.41
CA ALA A 189 12.87 5.05 8.65
C ALA A 189 13.98 5.63 7.76
N ARG A 190 13.79 6.87 7.31
CA ARG A 190 14.80 7.62 6.54
C ARG A 190 15.49 8.65 7.42
N ILE A 191 16.79 8.77 7.26
CA ILE A 191 17.60 9.81 7.91
C ILE A 191 18.20 10.69 6.82
N ASP A 192 17.81 11.96 6.78
CA ASP A 192 18.37 12.96 5.87
C ASP A 192 19.37 13.83 6.61
N ILE A 193 20.62 13.84 6.13
CA ILE A 193 21.67 14.70 6.66
C ILE A 193 21.92 15.81 5.66
N ARG A 194 21.81 17.06 6.13
CA ARG A 194 22.01 18.24 5.30
C ARG A 194 23.19 19.05 5.83
N ASN A 195 24.15 19.32 4.95
CA ASN A 195 25.19 20.31 5.19
C ASN A 195 24.90 21.52 4.30
N ASN A 196 24.62 22.67 4.90
CA ASN A 196 24.45 23.90 4.17
C ASN A 196 25.82 24.56 3.93
N SER A 197 26.53 24.09 2.92
CA SER A 197 27.91 24.47 2.62
C SER A 197 28.10 25.96 2.34
N ALA A 198 27.06 26.68 1.95
CA ALA A 198 27.12 28.13 1.71
C ALA A 198 27.30 28.95 3.00
N THR A 199 26.95 28.39 4.16
CA THR A 199 27.03 29.04 5.48
C THR A 199 27.83 28.25 6.50
N SER A 200 28.35 27.10 6.13
CA SER A 200 29.08 26.20 6.98
C SER A 200 30.61 26.34 6.75
N ASN A 201 31.38 26.42 7.84
CA ASN A 201 32.84 26.47 7.79
C ASN A 201 33.49 25.07 7.71
N PHE A 202 32.64 24.01 7.53
CA PHE A 202 33.12 22.63 7.42
C PHE A 202 32.34 21.89 6.34
N THR A 203 32.98 20.85 5.81
CA THR A 203 32.38 19.90 4.86
C THR A 203 32.20 18.57 5.56
N VAL A 204 31.02 17.95 5.38
CA VAL A 204 30.83 16.57 5.83
C VAL A 204 31.49 15.65 4.81
N GLU A 205 32.54 14.95 5.20
CA GLU A 205 33.27 14.03 4.32
C GLU A 205 32.56 12.67 4.25
N GLU A 206 32.12 12.15 5.38
CA GLU A 206 31.48 10.84 5.46
C GLU A 206 30.44 10.78 6.57
N VAL A 207 29.47 9.91 6.38
CA VAL A 207 28.44 9.59 7.39
C VAL A 207 28.33 8.08 7.48
N TYR A 208 28.45 7.56 8.68
CA TYR A 208 28.33 6.12 8.96
C TYR A 208 27.12 5.82 9.81
N LEU A 209 26.40 4.77 9.45
CA LEU A 209 25.42 4.15 10.32
C LEU A 209 26.08 2.91 10.97
N ALA A 210 26.29 2.97 12.28
CA ALA A 210 26.85 1.86 13.04
C ALA A 210 25.74 1.06 13.73
N ASN A 211 26.00 -0.25 13.91
CA ASN A 211 25.11 -1.14 14.66
C ASN A 211 23.66 -1.17 14.16
N TYR A 212 23.46 -1.13 12.84
CA TYR A 212 22.13 -1.27 12.25
C TYR A 212 21.73 -2.75 12.09
N ASN A 213 20.45 -3.00 12.20
CA ASN A 213 19.89 -4.34 11.93
C ASN A 213 19.64 -4.52 10.44
N THR A 214 20.05 -5.66 9.90
CA THR A 214 19.75 -6.06 8.53
C THR A 214 18.41 -6.79 8.42
N THR A 215 17.86 -7.24 9.55
CA THR A 215 16.56 -7.91 9.64
C THR A 215 15.64 -7.10 10.55
N GLY A 216 14.41 -6.91 10.11
CA GLY A 216 13.37 -6.20 10.88
C GLY A 216 12.00 -6.80 10.66
N TYR A 217 11.08 -6.49 11.56
CA TYR A 217 9.67 -6.83 11.40
C TYR A 217 9.00 -5.86 10.44
N ILE A 218 8.14 -6.39 9.56
CA ILE A 218 7.29 -5.58 8.69
C ILE A 218 6.09 -5.05 9.48
N ALA A 219 5.50 -5.94 10.30
CA ALA A 219 4.43 -5.62 11.23
C ALA A 219 5.00 -5.26 12.61
N PRO A 220 4.37 -4.32 13.33
CA PRO A 220 4.77 -3.96 14.69
C PRO A 220 4.44 -5.04 15.71
#